data_48a4f4bc681eddb5f3fd0709bd753b25
#
_entry.id   48a4f4bc681eddb5f3fd0709bd753b25
#
_cell.length_a   1.000
_cell.length_b   1.000
_cell.length_c   1.000
_cell.angle_alpha   90.00
_cell.angle_beta   90.00
_cell.angle_gamma   90.00
#
_symmetry.space_group_name_H-M   'P 1'
#
loop_
_entity.id
_entity.type
_entity.pdbx_description
1 polymer ?
#
loop_
_entity_poly.entity_id
_entity_poly.type
_entity_poly.pdbx_seq_one_letter_code
_entity_poly.pdbx_strand_id
1 'polypeptide(L)'
;MGKRSVITSEEILEQAYQLACEQGLRSLSIRSIAAACDVSVGTVYNSYASKTELINDVVGMFWQRAFAETMKTLAAHQKGATNRAGNDVTRAAGSNNAASESSDFIAFCEALSQSLKSALKEFRKEFLSDLSALSEGDRLSAQKREQQSFIHARAGIKQALLSDPKVKQDQLTGALAPDALAALVWETLIDSARDNMGYDKTLFELLRSALY
;
A
#
# COMPACT_ATOMS: atom_id res chain seq x y z
N MET A 1 -17.77 -37.01 19.12
CA MET A 1 -16.46 -36.36 19.30
C MET A 1 -16.17 -35.54 18.05
N GLY A 2 -16.40 -34.22 18.10
CA GLY A 2 -16.12 -33.34 16.99
C GLY A 2 -14.62 -33.23 16.76
N LYS A 3 -14.18 -33.44 15.51
CA LYS A 3 -12.82 -33.22 15.06
C LYS A 3 -12.54 -31.72 15.25
N ARG A 4 -11.73 -31.34 16.25
CA ARG A 4 -11.24 -29.96 16.38
C ARG A 4 -10.51 -29.66 15.08
N SER A 5 -11.03 -28.73 14.28
CA SER A 5 -10.31 -28.18 13.14
C SER A 5 -8.97 -27.66 13.64
N VAL A 6 -7.88 -28.12 13.07
CA VAL A 6 -6.55 -27.57 13.39
C VAL A 6 -6.53 -26.19 12.78
N ILE A 7 -6.42 -25.15 13.63
CA ILE A 7 -6.30 -23.76 13.16
C ILE A 7 -5.02 -23.61 12.33
N THR A 8 -5.10 -22.92 11.21
CA THR A 8 -3.96 -22.66 10.34
C THR A 8 -3.19 -21.40 10.77
N SER A 9 -1.95 -21.25 10.29
CA SER A 9 -1.15 -20.03 10.52
C SER A 9 -1.83 -18.79 9.93
N GLU A 10 -2.50 -18.96 8.79
CA GLU A 10 -3.24 -17.90 8.11
C GLU A 10 -4.44 -17.43 8.93
N GLU A 11 -5.17 -18.36 9.56
CA GLU A 11 -6.30 -18.02 10.43
C GLU A 11 -5.82 -17.28 11.70
N ILE A 12 -4.71 -17.69 12.28
CA ILE A 12 -4.08 -17.00 13.41
C ILE A 12 -3.64 -15.59 13.00
N LEU A 13 -3.01 -15.44 11.83
CA LEU A 13 -2.56 -14.16 11.31
C LEU A 13 -3.74 -13.22 11.05
N GLU A 14 -4.83 -13.73 10.48
CA GLU A 14 -6.05 -12.95 10.23
C GLU A 14 -6.66 -12.43 11.53
N GLN A 15 -6.75 -13.27 12.57
CA GLN A 15 -7.23 -12.84 13.89
C GLN A 15 -6.30 -11.82 14.54
N ALA A 16 -5.00 -11.99 14.40
CA ALA A 16 -4.02 -11.02 14.89
C ALA A 16 -4.14 -9.67 14.17
N TYR A 17 -4.37 -9.71 12.86
CA TYR A 17 -4.61 -8.51 12.06
C TYR A 17 -5.88 -7.77 12.50
N GLN A 18 -7.00 -8.47 12.66
CA GLN A 18 -8.25 -7.88 13.14
C GLN A 18 -8.08 -7.26 14.53
N LEU A 19 -7.40 -7.95 15.44
CA LEU A 19 -7.10 -7.44 16.77
C LEU A 19 -6.23 -6.16 16.70
N ALA A 20 -5.25 -6.12 15.78
CA ALA A 20 -4.43 -4.93 15.55
C ALA A 20 -5.23 -3.75 15.00
N CYS A 21 -6.19 -4.01 14.10
CA CYS A 21 -7.10 -2.98 13.59
C CYS A 21 -7.98 -2.38 14.70
N GLU A 22 -8.50 -3.23 15.58
CA GLU A 22 -9.45 -2.82 16.64
C GLU A 22 -8.77 -2.16 17.83
N GLN A 23 -7.62 -2.69 18.26
CA GLN A 23 -7.00 -2.38 19.54
C GLN A 23 -5.58 -1.80 19.43
N GLY A 24 -5.03 -1.74 18.22
CA GLY A 24 -3.65 -1.31 17.94
C GLY A 24 -2.61 -2.43 18.08
N LEU A 25 -1.44 -2.25 17.47
CA LEU A 25 -0.34 -3.24 17.49
C LEU A 25 0.20 -3.53 18.90
N ARG A 26 0.17 -2.53 19.79
CA ARG A 26 0.65 -2.67 21.17
C ARG A 26 -0.14 -3.67 21.99
N SER A 27 -1.43 -3.83 21.69
CA SER A 27 -2.32 -4.77 22.39
C SER A 27 -2.03 -6.23 22.03
N LEU A 28 -1.34 -6.47 20.90
CA LEU A 28 -1.03 -7.82 20.46
C LEU A 28 -0.12 -8.53 21.47
N SER A 29 -0.57 -9.70 21.88
CA SER A 29 0.21 -10.65 22.65
C SER A 29 -0.18 -12.06 22.24
N ILE A 30 0.71 -13.03 22.42
CA ILE A 30 0.39 -14.44 22.12
C ILE A 30 -0.86 -14.90 22.90
N ARG A 31 -1.04 -14.38 24.11
CA ARG A 31 -2.23 -14.71 24.93
C ARG A 31 -3.52 -14.11 24.38
N SER A 32 -3.51 -12.81 23.96
CA SER A 32 -4.70 -12.17 23.40
C SER A 32 -5.12 -12.83 22.09
N ILE A 33 -4.16 -13.23 21.27
CA ILE A 33 -4.40 -13.91 20.00
C ILE A 33 -4.91 -15.35 20.23
N ALA A 34 -4.31 -16.10 21.17
CA ALA A 34 -4.79 -17.43 21.53
C ALA A 34 -6.25 -17.38 22.02
N ALA A 35 -6.60 -16.36 22.81
CA ALA A 35 -7.97 -16.14 23.27
C ALA A 35 -8.91 -15.77 22.11
N ALA A 36 -8.50 -14.92 21.17
CA ALA A 36 -9.29 -14.54 20.00
C ALA A 36 -9.53 -15.72 19.05
N CYS A 37 -8.57 -16.64 18.96
CA CYS A 37 -8.66 -17.84 18.14
C CYS A 37 -9.36 -19.03 18.85
N ASP A 38 -9.72 -18.90 20.12
CA ASP A 38 -10.22 -20.01 20.97
C ASP A 38 -9.29 -21.24 20.99
N VAL A 39 -7.97 -20.98 21.09
CA VAL A 39 -6.94 -22.03 21.13
C VAL A 39 -6.00 -21.85 22.33
N SER A 40 -5.16 -22.86 22.58
CA SER A 40 -4.12 -22.76 23.60
C SER A 40 -2.97 -21.84 23.13
N VAL A 41 -2.29 -21.19 24.07
CA VAL A 41 -1.04 -20.44 23.82
C VAL A 41 0.01 -21.30 23.10
N GLY A 42 0.11 -22.59 23.44
CA GLY A 42 0.99 -23.55 22.77
C GLY A 42 0.65 -23.75 21.30
N THR A 43 -0.64 -23.70 20.94
CA THR A 43 -1.08 -23.79 19.55
C THR A 43 -0.56 -22.60 18.72
N VAL A 44 -0.60 -21.39 19.27
CA VAL A 44 -0.05 -20.21 18.60
C VAL A 44 1.47 -20.31 18.46
N TYR A 45 2.17 -20.79 19.48
CA TYR A 45 3.64 -21.01 19.42
C TYR A 45 4.07 -22.09 18.41
N ASN A 46 3.19 -23.02 18.03
CA ASN A 46 3.45 -23.95 16.94
C ASN A 46 3.52 -23.28 15.56
N SER A 47 2.84 -22.15 15.40
CA SER A 47 2.80 -21.40 14.14
C SER A 47 3.78 -20.21 14.13
N TYR A 48 4.01 -19.58 15.28
CA TYR A 48 4.84 -18.39 15.44
C TYR A 48 5.80 -18.55 16.60
N ALA A 49 7.09 -18.60 16.32
CA ALA A 49 8.13 -18.80 17.35
C ALA A 49 8.21 -17.62 18.34
N SER A 50 7.75 -16.44 17.96
CA SER A 50 7.77 -15.24 18.80
C SER A 50 6.65 -14.26 18.48
N LYS A 51 6.37 -13.37 19.44
CA LYS A 51 5.49 -12.20 19.23
C LYS A 51 6.01 -11.32 18.07
N THR A 52 7.33 -11.14 18.00
CA THR A 52 7.98 -10.32 16.96
C THR A 52 7.71 -10.85 15.56
N GLU A 53 7.80 -12.15 15.34
CA GLU A 53 7.49 -12.80 14.08
C GLU A 53 6.03 -12.52 13.67
N LEU A 54 5.09 -12.72 14.60
CA LEU A 54 3.68 -12.45 14.36
C LEU A 54 3.40 -10.97 14.03
N ILE A 55 4.00 -10.03 14.76
CA ILE A 55 3.87 -8.59 14.47
C ILE A 55 4.39 -8.28 13.07
N ASN A 56 5.52 -8.86 12.68
CA ASN A 56 6.09 -8.67 11.35
C ASN A 56 5.14 -9.12 10.25
N ASP A 57 4.48 -10.25 10.44
CA ASP A 57 3.53 -10.78 9.47
C ASP A 57 2.23 -9.94 9.44
N VAL A 58 1.76 -9.43 10.58
CA VAL A 58 0.64 -8.48 10.64
C VAL A 58 0.98 -7.19 9.85
N VAL A 59 2.16 -6.63 10.04
CA VAL A 59 2.64 -5.46 9.28
C VAL A 59 2.77 -5.79 7.79
N GLY A 60 3.30 -6.96 7.46
CA GLY A 60 3.39 -7.44 6.08
C GLY A 60 2.02 -7.56 5.41
N MET A 61 1.03 -8.13 6.11
CA MET A 61 -0.36 -8.24 5.63
C MET A 61 -1.01 -6.86 5.41
N PHE A 62 -0.77 -5.91 6.31
CA PHE A 62 -1.24 -4.53 6.13
C PHE A 62 -0.76 -3.94 4.81
N TRP A 63 0.55 -3.97 4.55
CA TRP A 63 1.11 -3.43 3.33
C TRP A 63 0.63 -4.19 2.08
N GLN A 64 0.54 -5.51 2.17
CA GLN A 64 0.02 -6.32 1.07
C GLN A 64 -1.42 -5.94 0.69
N ARG A 65 -2.29 -5.72 1.68
CA ARG A 65 -3.67 -5.28 1.45
C ARG A 65 -3.74 -3.87 0.87
N ALA A 66 -2.98 -2.93 1.43
CA ALA A 66 -2.89 -1.56 0.91
C ALA A 66 -2.47 -1.54 -0.56
N PHE A 67 -1.47 -2.32 -0.95
CA PHE A 67 -1.03 -2.42 -2.33
C PHE A 67 -2.02 -3.17 -3.24
N ALA A 68 -2.67 -4.21 -2.75
CA ALA A 68 -3.66 -4.95 -3.53
C ALA A 68 -4.84 -4.05 -3.94
N GLU A 69 -5.32 -3.20 -3.06
CA GLU A 69 -6.37 -2.23 -3.37
C GLU A 69 -5.90 -1.19 -4.40
N THR A 70 -4.68 -0.68 -4.27
CA THR A 70 -4.08 0.21 -5.27
C THR A 70 -4.02 -0.45 -6.64
N MET A 71 -3.56 -1.70 -6.72
CA MET A 71 -3.47 -2.44 -7.98
C MET A 71 -4.83 -2.73 -8.60
N LYS A 72 -5.85 -3.03 -7.79
CA LYS A 72 -7.23 -3.18 -8.27
C LYS A 72 -7.76 -1.88 -8.88
N THR A 73 -7.55 -0.76 -8.20
CA THR A 73 -7.98 0.57 -8.67
C THR A 73 -7.33 0.91 -10.00
N LEU A 74 -6.03 0.66 -10.16
CA LEU A 74 -5.29 0.87 -11.40
C LEU A 74 -5.75 -0.04 -12.52
N ALA A 75 -5.95 -1.32 -12.25
CA ALA A 75 -6.47 -2.28 -13.24
C ALA A 75 -7.88 -1.92 -13.70
N ALA A 76 -8.73 -1.38 -12.81
CA ALA A 76 -10.06 -0.90 -13.15
C ALA A 76 -10.02 0.32 -14.09
N HIS A 77 -9.11 1.27 -13.85
CA HIS A 77 -8.91 2.42 -14.74
C HIS A 77 -8.41 1.99 -16.11
N GLN A 78 -7.47 1.06 -16.21
CA GLN A 78 -6.98 0.53 -17.48
C GLN A 78 -8.07 -0.21 -18.28
N LYS A 79 -8.90 -1.02 -17.63
CA LYS A 79 -10.02 -1.73 -18.27
C LYS A 79 -11.14 -0.78 -18.74
N GLY A 80 -11.37 0.29 -18.01
CA GLY A 80 -12.34 1.33 -18.40
C GLY A 80 -11.93 2.07 -19.68
N ALA A 81 -10.63 2.28 -19.88
CA ALA A 81 -10.08 2.90 -21.10
C ALA A 81 -10.19 1.98 -22.33
N THR A 82 -9.93 0.68 -22.19
CA THR A 82 -10.00 -0.28 -23.31
C THR A 82 -11.43 -0.57 -23.77
N ASN A 83 -12.42 -0.57 -22.88
CA ASN A 83 -13.83 -0.80 -23.24
C ASN A 83 -14.48 0.42 -23.92
N ARG A 84 -13.97 1.63 -23.74
CA ARG A 84 -14.42 2.83 -24.48
C ARG A 84 -13.86 2.90 -25.90
N ALA A 85 -12.68 2.34 -26.15
CA ALA A 85 -12.07 2.31 -27.48
C ALA A 85 -12.70 1.28 -28.45
N GLY A 86 -13.49 0.32 -27.95
CA GLY A 86 -14.08 -0.75 -28.74
C GLY A 86 -15.46 -0.48 -29.31
N ASN A 87 -16.15 0.60 -28.95
CA ASN A 87 -17.57 0.79 -29.29
C ASN A 87 -17.91 2.05 -30.14
N ASP A 88 -16.91 2.74 -30.71
CA ASP A 88 -17.23 3.93 -31.53
C ASP A 88 -16.48 3.95 -32.87
N VAL A 89 -16.87 3.07 -33.80
CA VAL A 89 -16.47 3.14 -35.21
C VAL A 89 -17.58 3.80 -36.07
N THR A 90 -18.52 4.52 -35.48
CA THR A 90 -19.47 5.31 -36.27
C THR A 90 -19.98 6.50 -35.48
N ARG A 91 -19.23 7.61 -35.44
CA ARG A 91 -19.85 8.94 -35.57
C ARG A 91 -18.82 10.04 -35.81
N ALA A 92 -19.10 10.82 -36.82
CA ALA A 92 -18.29 11.89 -37.41
C ALA A 92 -17.96 13.04 -36.45
N ALA A 93 -16.77 13.59 -36.67
CA ALA A 93 -16.37 15.00 -36.66
C ALA A 93 -17.01 15.95 -35.63
N GLY A 94 -16.17 16.39 -34.68
CA GLY A 94 -16.39 17.67 -34.00
C GLY A 94 -16.45 17.59 -32.49
N SER A 95 -15.32 17.46 -31.85
CA SER A 95 -14.92 18.13 -30.61
C SER A 95 -13.64 17.47 -30.09
N ASN A 96 -12.53 18.15 -30.28
CA ASN A 96 -11.23 17.79 -29.67
C ASN A 96 -11.34 18.01 -28.15
N ASN A 97 -11.50 16.97 -27.37
CA ASN A 97 -11.05 16.86 -25.98
C ASN A 97 -11.44 15.50 -25.33
N ALA A 98 -11.34 14.40 -26.06
CA ALA A 98 -11.31 13.06 -25.47
C ALA A 98 -9.94 12.45 -25.77
N ALA A 99 -8.88 13.17 -25.39
CA ALA A 99 -7.52 12.67 -25.50
C ALA A 99 -7.29 11.65 -24.36
N SER A 100 -7.18 10.38 -24.74
CA SER A 100 -6.20 9.45 -24.23
C SER A 100 -5.97 9.51 -22.69
N GLU A 101 -6.88 8.93 -21.91
CA GLU A 101 -6.61 8.54 -20.51
C GLU A 101 -5.70 7.29 -20.48
N SER A 102 -4.62 7.29 -21.27
CA SER A 102 -3.56 6.30 -21.20
C SER A 102 -2.55 6.77 -20.16
N SER A 103 -2.41 5.99 -19.12
CA SER A 103 -1.35 5.99 -18.08
C SER A 103 -0.68 7.34 -17.80
N ASP A 104 -1.44 8.28 -17.26
CA ASP A 104 -0.91 9.51 -16.67
C ASP A 104 -0.26 9.14 -15.34
N PHE A 105 1.04 9.37 -15.22
CA PHE A 105 1.81 9.07 -14.03
C PHE A 105 1.26 9.78 -12.78
N ILE A 106 0.77 11.00 -12.95
CA ILE A 106 0.18 11.75 -11.82
C ILE A 106 -1.13 11.12 -11.37
N ALA A 107 -1.99 10.70 -12.31
CA ALA A 107 -3.23 9.99 -11.96
C ALA A 107 -2.94 8.67 -11.23
N PHE A 108 -1.88 7.96 -11.61
CA PHE A 108 -1.39 6.80 -10.88
C PHE A 108 -1.01 7.16 -9.44
N CYS A 109 -0.22 8.21 -9.23
CA CYS A 109 0.20 8.67 -7.91
C CYS A 109 -0.99 9.14 -7.05
N GLU A 110 -1.98 9.80 -7.64
CA GLU A 110 -3.22 10.21 -6.97
C GLU A 110 -4.03 8.99 -6.50
N ALA A 111 -4.20 7.98 -7.36
CA ALA A 111 -4.87 6.73 -7.00
C ALA A 111 -4.14 5.98 -5.89
N LEU A 112 -2.80 5.93 -5.94
CA LEU A 112 -1.96 5.33 -4.90
C LEU A 112 -2.12 6.08 -3.57
N SER A 113 -2.11 7.42 -3.59
CA SER A 113 -2.36 8.24 -2.39
C SER A 113 -3.71 7.93 -1.76
N GLN A 114 -4.78 7.86 -2.57
CA GLN A 114 -6.13 7.56 -2.09
C GLN A 114 -6.22 6.16 -1.48
N SER A 115 -5.62 5.16 -2.12
CA SER A 115 -5.61 3.77 -1.62
C SER A 115 -4.85 3.65 -0.30
N LEU A 116 -3.70 4.31 -0.18
CA LEU A 116 -2.94 4.35 1.08
C LEU A 116 -3.74 5.02 2.20
N LYS A 117 -4.34 6.18 1.92
CA LYS A 117 -5.18 6.88 2.90
C LYS A 117 -6.41 6.06 3.32
N SER A 118 -7.01 5.30 2.40
CA SER A 118 -8.11 4.40 2.71
C SER A 118 -7.67 3.22 3.57
N ALA A 119 -6.57 2.55 3.20
CA ALA A 119 -6.02 1.44 3.98
C ALA A 119 -5.66 1.86 5.42
N LEU A 120 -5.05 3.05 5.57
CA LEU A 120 -4.71 3.59 6.90
C LEU A 120 -5.94 3.96 7.75
N LYS A 121 -7.10 4.24 7.13
CA LYS A 121 -8.34 4.48 7.87
C LYS A 121 -8.93 3.23 8.51
N GLU A 122 -8.66 2.05 7.97
CA GLU A 122 -9.09 0.77 8.55
C GLU A 122 -8.38 0.48 9.87
N PHE A 123 -7.15 0.99 10.00
CA PHE A 123 -6.41 0.95 11.26
C PHE A 123 -6.77 2.17 12.11
N ARG A 124 -6.80 1.97 13.44
CA ARG A 124 -6.82 3.11 14.36
C ARG A 124 -5.71 4.07 14.00
N LYS A 125 -5.95 5.37 14.18
CA LYS A 125 -5.00 6.46 13.89
C LYS A 125 -3.59 6.24 14.48
N GLU A 126 -3.50 5.34 15.45
CA GLU A 126 -2.27 5.02 16.18
C GLU A 126 -1.42 3.91 15.55
N PHE A 127 -1.87 3.21 14.48
CA PHE A 127 -1.11 2.08 13.91
C PHE A 127 0.33 2.45 13.55
N LEU A 128 0.52 3.57 12.83
CA LEU A 128 1.85 4.04 12.44
C LEU A 128 2.64 4.58 13.64
N SER A 129 1.97 5.20 14.62
CA SER A 129 2.61 5.60 15.87
C SER A 129 2.94 4.40 16.76
N ASP A 130 2.13 3.36 16.74
CA ASP A 130 2.38 2.11 17.43
C ASP A 130 3.59 1.36 16.87
N LEU A 131 3.80 1.39 15.55
CA LEU A 131 5.01 0.85 14.91
C LEU A 131 6.29 1.49 15.49
N SER A 132 6.28 2.81 15.68
CA SER A 132 7.44 3.54 16.26
C SER A 132 7.63 3.29 17.75
N ALA A 133 6.59 2.82 18.43
CA ALA A 133 6.58 2.59 19.87
C ALA A 133 6.74 1.10 20.26
N LEU A 134 6.95 0.19 19.29
CA LEU A 134 7.29 -1.21 19.55
C LEU A 134 8.64 -1.33 20.27
N SER A 135 8.85 -2.46 20.94
CA SER A 135 10.16 -2.79 21.51
C SER A 135 11.25 -2.72 20.44
N GLU A 136 12.50 -2.46 20.82
CA GLU A 136 13.58 -2.26 19.85
C GLU A 136 13.74 -3.45 18.88
N GLY A 137 13.61 -4.68 19.37
CA GLY A 137 13.64 -5.88 18.53
C GLY A 137 12.45 -5.99 17.59
N ASP A 138 11.25 -5.74 18.09
CA ASP A 138 10.02 -5.75 17.30
C ASP A 138 10.05 -4.64 16.24
N ARG A 139 10.54 -3.45 16.60
CA ARG A 139 10.66 -2.29 15.70
C ARG A 139 11.62 -2.56 14.55
N LEU A 140 12.81 -3.08 14.80
CA LEU A 140 13.80 -3.37 13.76
C LEU A 140 13.29 -4.38 12.75
N SER A 141 12.60 -5.40 13.21
CA SER A 141 12.02 -6.44 12.35
C SER A 141 10.84 -5.92 11.53
N ALA A 142 9.94 -5.15 12.15
CA ALA A 142 8.83 -4.50 11.47
C ALA A 142 9.32 -3.49 10.42
N GLN A 143 10.34 -2.69 10.72
CA GLN A 143 10.98 -1.78 9.76
C GLN A 143 11.61 -2.50 8.58
N LYS A 144 12.25 -3.66 8.78
CA LYS A 144 12.78 -4.47 7.66
C LYS A 144 11.67 -4.94 6.72
N ARG A 145 10.55 -5.39 7.27
CA ARG A 145 9.40 -5.83 6.50
C ARG A 145 8.76 -4.67 5.73
N GLU A 146 8.61 -3.53 6.39
CA GLU A 146 8.17 -2.28 5.81
C GLU A 146 9.09 -1.86 4.64
N GLN A 147 10.40 -1.83 4.85
CA GLN A 147 11.38 -1.49 3.81
C GLN A 147 11.31 -2.43 2.60
N GLN A 148 11.13 -3.73 2.80
CA GLN A 148 10.95 -4.69 1.70
C GLN A 148 9.67 -4.37 0.88
N SER A 149 8.57 -4.06 1.56
CA SER A 149 7.33 -3.64 0.90
C SER A 149 7.51 -2.33 0.14
N PHE A 150 8.30 -1.39 0.67
CA PHE A 150 8.61 -0.10 0.03
C PHE A 150 9.45 -0.23 -1.23
N ILE A 151 10.34 -1.22 -1.31
CA ILE A 151 11.12 -1.50 -2.52
C ILE A 151 10.17 -1.82 -3.69
N HIS A 152 9.16 -2.65 -3.46
CA HIS A 152 8.17 -3.00 -4.50
C HIS A 152 7.29 -1.81 -4.89
N ALA A 153 6.88 -0.99 -3.91
CA ALA A 153 6.11 0.22 -4.17
C ALA A 153 6.89 1.23 -5.03
N ARG A 154 8.14 1.51 -4.67
CA ARG A 154 9.02 2.39 -5.43
C ARG A 154 9.28 1.86 -6.85
N ALA A 155 9.47 0.54 -7.01
CA ALA A 155 9.60 -0.09 -8.31
C ALA A 155 8.33 0.11 -9.17
N GLY A 156 7.14 -0.02 -8.59
CA GLY A 156 5.86 0.25 -9.25
C GLY A 156 5.72 1.71 -9.68
N ILE A 157 6.07 2.67 -8.82
CA ILE A 157 6.07 4.11 -9.12
C ILE A 157 7.04 4.41 -10.26
N LYS A 158 8.27 3.88 -10.19
CA LYS A 158 9.27 4.02 -11.26
C LYS A 158 8.76 3.47 -12.59
N GLN A 159 8.14 2.30 -12.58
CA GLN A 159 7.58 1.69 -13.78
C GLN A 159 6.45 2.54 -14.37
N ALA A 160 5.56 3.09 -13.54
CA ALA A 160 4.50 3.99 -13.99
C ALA A 160 5.08 5.26 -14.64
N LEU A 161 6.11 5.87 -14.03
CA LEU A 161 6.81 7.04 -14.58
C LEU A 161 7.42 6.76 -15.96
N LEU A 162 8.11 5.63 -16.11
CA LEU A 162 8.76 5.27 -17.36
C LEU A 162 7.77 4.82 -18.46
N SER A 163 6.57 4.41 -18.08
CA SER A 163 5.54 3.96 -19.00
C SER A 163 4.63 5.08 -19.51
N ASP A 164 4.71 6.28 -18.91
CA ASP A 164 3.92 7.42 -19.35
C ASP A 164 4.55 8.09 -20.58
N PRO A 165 3.89 8.04 -21.76
CA PRO A 165 4.44 8.60 -22.99
C PRO A 165 4.46 10.14 -23.01
N LYS A 166 3.76 10.80 -22.07
CA LYS A 166 3.72 12.27 -21.99
C LYS A 166 4.88 12.83 -21.17
N VAL A 167 5.52 12.00 -20.36
CA VAL A 167 6.67 12.40 -19.56
C VAL A 167 7.89 12.60 -20.47
N LYS A 168 8.56 13.73 -20.31
CA LYS A 168 9.80 14.07 -21.01
C LYS A 168 10.95 13.20 -20.50
N GLN A 169 11.14 12.03 -21.13
CA GLN A 169 12.08 11.00 -20.70
C GLN A 169 13.55 11.49 -20.70
N ASP A 170 13.89 12.44 -21.55
CA ASP A 170 15.22 13.09 -21.64
C ASP A 170 15.55 13.94 -20.41
N GLN A 171 14.53 14.42 -19.68
CA GLN A 171 14.70 15.19 -18.45
C GLN A 171 14.85 14.32 -17.19
N LEU A 172 14.64 13.01 -17.30
CA LEU A 172 14.74 12.07 -16.17
C LEU A 172 16.20 11.77 -15.79
N THR A 173 16.95 12.81 -15.45
CA THR A 173 18.39 12.74 -15.10
C THR A 173 18.69 13.49 -13.82
N GLY A 174 19.81 13.21 -13.19
CA GLY A 174 20.24 13.92 -11.97
C GLY A 174 19.20 13.84 -10.84
N ALA A 175 18.71 14.96 -10.38
CA ALA A 175 17.71 15.05 -9.31
C ALA A 175 16.32 14.49 -9.74
N LEU A 176 16.03 14.47 -11.04
CA LEU A 176 14.83 13.90 -11.61
C LEU A 176 15.00 12.44 -12.06
N ALA A 177 16.10 11.78 -11.70
CA ALA A 177 16.29 10.38 -12.02
C ALA A 177 15.12 9.52 -11.52
N PRO A 178 14.68 8.50 -12.29
CA PRO A 178 13.48 7.73 -11.97
C PRO A 178 13.47 7.12 -10.58
N ASP A 179 14.62 6.66 -10.08
CA ASP A 179 14.74 6.10 -8.73
C ASP A 179 14.60 7.18 -7.65
N ALA A 180 15.15 8.37 -7.87
CA ALA A 180 15.04 9.49 -6.94
C ALA A 180 13.59 10.01 -6.87
N LEU A 181 12.94 10.16 -8.03
CA LEU A 181 11.53 10.57 -8.08
C LEU A 181 10.61 9.52 -7.45
N ALA A 182 10.81 8.24 -7.72
CA ALA A 182 10.02 7.17 -7.11
C ALA A 182 10.18 7.16 -5.58
N ALA A 183 11.38 7.40 -5.06
CA ALA A 183 11.63 7.51 -3.63
C ALA A 183 10.93 8.74 -3.04
N LEU A 184 11.09 9.92 -3.66
CA LEU A 184 10.46 11.17 -3.21
C LEU A 184 8.93 11.06 -3.18
N VAL A 185 8.32 10.53 -4.25
CA VAL A 185 6.87 10.30 -4.32
C VAL A 185 6.44 9.39 -3.19
N TRP A 186 7.10 8.25 -3.03
CA TRP A 186 6.74 7.28 -1.99
C TRP A 186 6.80 7.87 -0.58
N GLU A 187 7.90 8.51 -0.20
CA GLU A 187 8.06 9.13 1.13
C GLU A 187 6.99 10.21 1.36
N THR A 188 6.74 11.07 0.36
CA THR A 188 5.72 12.11 0.48
C THR A 188 4.31 11.52 0.63
N LEU A 189 4.00 10.42 -0.07
CA LEU A 189 2.71 9.75 0.06
C LEU A 189 2.52 9.16 1.46
N ILE A 190 3.55 8.52 2.01
CA ILE A 190 3.51 7.97 3.38
C ILE A 190 3.35 9.10 4.40
N ASP A 191 4.12 10.17 4.32
CA ASP A 191 4.03 11.29 5.24
C ASP A 191 2.68 12.01 5.13
N SER A 192 2.19 12.23 3.91
CA SER A 192 0.86 12.81 3.69
C SER A 192 -0.27 11.93 4.24
N ALA A 193 -0.10 10.61 4.20
CA ALA A 193 -1.06 9.67 4.74
C ALA A 193 -1.02 9.61 6.27
N ARG A 194 0.18 9.78 6.89
CA ARG A 194 0.36 9.85 8.35
C ARG A 194 -0.26 11.10 8.95
N ASP A 195 0.08 12.25 8.41
CA ASP A 195 -0.18 13.55 9.03
C ASP A 195 -1.41 14.26 8.46
N ASN A 196 -1.97 13.74 7.37
CA ASN A 196 -3.10 14.32 6.62
C ASN A 196 -2.86 15.78 6.17
N MET A 197 -1.60 16.18 5.99
CA MET A 197 -1.18 17.57 5.68
C MET A 197 -1.30 17.94 4.20
N GLY A 198 -1.63 16.99 3.33
CA GLY A 198 -1.84 17.26 1.90
C GLY A 198 -0.57 17.55 1.09
N TYR A 199 0.60 17.15 1.58
CA TYR A 199 1.89 17.31 0.88
C TYR A 199 1.90 16.62 -0.50
N ASP A 200 1.15 15.53 -0.64
CA ASP A 200 0.95 14.82 -1.91
C ASP A 200 0.39 15.72 -3.00
N LYS A 201 -0.59 16.57 -2.69
CA LYS A 201 -1.18 17.51 -3.66
C LYS A 201 -0.15 18.51 -4.17
N THR A 202 0.64 19.10 -3.27
CA THR A 202 1.71 20.03 -3.64
C THR A 202 2.77 19.34 -4.49
N LEU A 203 3.15 18.11 -4.13
CA LEU A 203 4.08 17.32 -4.93
C LEU A 203 3.55 17.07 -6.34
N PHE A 204 2.28 16.69 -6.48
CA PHE A 204 1.68 16.41 -7.80
C PHE A 204 1.66 17.63 -8.70
N GLU A 205 1.38 18.83 -8.18
CA GLU A 205 1.46 20.08 -8.94
C GLU A 205 2.90 20.37 -9.41
N LEU A 206 3.89 20.17 -8.52
CA LEU A 206 5.30 20.34 -8.88
C LEU A 206 5.73 19.33 -9.96
N LEU A 207 5.32 18.07 -9.84
CA LEU A 207 5.64 17.04 -10.82
C LEU A 207 4.96 17.31 -12.17
N ARG A 208 3.71 17.80 -12.20
CA ARG A 208 3.07 18.23 -13.44
C ARG A 208 3.90 19.29 -14.16
N SER A 209 4.33 20.31 -13.44
CA SER A 209 5.15 21.38 -14.03
C SER A 209 6.53 20.92 -14.48
N ALA A 210 7.12 19.93 -13.82
CA ALA A 210 8.48 19.49 -14.10
C ALA A 210 8.55 18.41 -15.20
N LEU A 211 7.52 17.56 -15.33
CA LEU A 211 7.58 16.37 -16.17
C LEU A 211 6.84 16.54 -17.51
N TYR A 212 5.86 17.46 -17.57
CA TYR A 212 5.00 17.70 -18.74
C TYR A 212 5.21 19.10 -19.31
#